data_f47663dcd7892be115c3c3b695086494
#
_entry.id   f47663dcd7892be115c3c3b695086494
#
_cell.length_a   1.000
_cell.length_b   1.000
_cell.length_c   1.000
_cell.angle_alpha   90.00
_cell.angle_beta   90.00
_cell.angle_gamma   90.00
#
_symmetry.space_group_name_H-M   'P 1'
#
loop_
_entity.id
_entity.type
_entity.pdbx_description
1 polymer ?
#
loop_
_entity_poly.entity_id
_entity_poly.type
_entity_poly.pdbx_seq_one_letter_code
_entity_poly.pdbx_strand_id
1 'polypeptide(L)'
;MMKYSCSSEIRKLLESKDFNSSIHFVEINDENVRELDNSITNYVFIIEDGNHLFELLSYRPLGFIRKQHFDEDLENIRKIKPVNSTLLTFNNGGNKLVVSSDKILYLEAQSHYVIINTSTVVFKVRERISELVKRLEPYGFKQIHRSYVVNENHVIAYKHDEVILTGNISVPLSKKYK
;
A
#
# COMPACT_ATOMS: atom_id res chain seq x y z
N MET A 1 2.74 10.68 -12.07
CA MET A 1 2.24 10.74 -13.46
C MET A 1 1.74 9.35 -13.80
N MET A 2 0.44 9.19 -14.06
CA MET A 2 -0.12 7.90 -14.47
C MET A 2 0.62 7.38 -15.70
N LYS A 3 1.08 6.16 -15.67
CA LYS A 3 1.67 5.53 -16.85
C LYS A 3 0.66 4.54 -17.43
N TYR A 4 0.27 4.77 -18.67
CA TYR A 4 -0.55 3.86 -19.45
C TYR A 4 0.32 3.18 -20.51
N SER A 5 0.47 1.87 -20.43
CA SER A 5 1.00 1.06 -21.52
C SER A 5 -0.16 0.23 -22.10
N CYS A 6 -1.03 0.91 -22.84
CA CYS A 6 -2.23 0.32 -23.42
C CYS A 6 -2.62 1.03 -24.72
N SER A 7 -3.49 0.40 -25.50
CA SER A 7 -4.04 0.94 -26.73
C SER A 7 -4.70 2.32 -26.54
N SER A 8 -4.79 3.09 -27.63
CA SER A 8 -5.37 4.43 -27.59
C SER A 8 -6.83 4.46 -27.14
N GLU A 9 -7.57 3.41 -27.43
CA GLU A 9 -8.98 3.26 -27.04
C GLU A 9 -9.11 3.05 -25.52
N ILE A 10 -8.36 2.12 -24.96
CA ILE A 10 -8.33 1.85 -23.52
C ILE A 10 -7.83 3.07 -22.75
N ARG A 11 -6.81 3.76 -23.26
CA ARG A 11 -6.30 4.99 -22.66
C ARG A 11 -7.39 6.06 -22.55
N LYS A 12 -8.15 6.33 -23.61
CA LYS A 12 -9.26 7.28 -23.58
C LYS A 12 -10.34 6.93 -22.55
N LEU A 13 -10.67 5.64 -22.44
CA LEU A 13 -11.63 5.15 -21.44
C LEU A 13 -11.12 5.38 -20.01
N LEU A 14 -9.84 5.13 -19.74
CA LEU A 14 -9.24 5.34 -18.43
C LEU A 14 -9.08 6.83 -18.09
N GLU A 15 -8.72 7.70 -19.06
CA GLU A 15 -8.59 9.14 -18.85
C GLU A 15 -9.92 9.83 -18.51
N SER A 16 -11.05 9.27 -18.97
CA SER A 16 -12.38 9.77 -18.61
C SER A 16 -12.78 9.46 -17.17
N LYS A 17 -12.00 8.65 -16.45
CA LYS A 17 -12.26 8.15 -15.10
C LYS A 17 -11.17 8.66 -14.15
N ASP A 18 -11.57 9.16 -13.00
CA ASP A 18 -10.64 9.69 -11.99
C ASP A 18 -10.00 8.54 -11.19
N PHE A 19 -8.76 8.17 -11.52
CA PHE A 19 -7.98 7.17 -10.83
C PHE A 19 -6.82 7.79 -10.05
N ASN A 20 -6.41 7.11 -8.98
CA ASN A 20 -5.20 7.47 -8.27
C ASN A 20 -3.96 7.41 -9.19
N SER A 21 -3.17 8.47 -9.22
CA SER A 21 -1.99 8.62 -10.08
C SER A 21 -0.89 7.57 -9.84
N SER A 22 -0.98 6.78 -8.78
CA SER A 22 -0.04 5.69 -8.48
C SER A 22 -0.40 4.35 -9.13
N ILE A 23 -1.56 4.24 -9.78
CA ILE A 23 -1.96 3.00 -10.47
C ILE A 23 -1.35 2.96 -11.87
N HIS A 24 -0.77 1.83 -12.23
CA HIS A 24 -0.18 1.58 -13.54
C HIS A 24 -1.04 0.58 -14.32
N PHE A 25 -1.74 1.07 -15.34
CA PHE A 25 -2.53 0.22 -16.24
C PHE A 25 -1.67 -0.28 -17.38
N VAL A 26 -1.61 -1.58 -17.57
CA VAL A 26 -0.83 -2.25 -18.62
C VAL A 26 -1.69 -3.26 -19.35
N GLU A 27 -1.87 -3.05 -20.65
CA GLU A 27 -2.49 -4.02 -21.53
C GLU A 27 -1.47 -5.11 -21.88
N ILE A 28 -1.77 -6.35 -21.56
CA ILE A 28 -0.86 -7.49 -21.71
C ILE A 28 -1.00 -8.13 -23.08
N ASN A 29 0.15 -8.39 -23.67
CA ASN A 29 0.33 -9.23 -24.85
C ASN A 29 1.59 -10.10 -24.72
N ASP A 30 1.81 -11.02 -25.63
CA ASP A 30 2.94 -11.96 -25.59
C ASP A 30 4.31 -11.29 -25.60
N GLU A 31 4.41 -10.06 -26.12
CA GLU A 31 5.66 -9.31 -26.24
C GLU A 31 6.01 -8.58 -24.93
N ASN A 32 5.05 -7.91 -24.29
CA ASN A 32 5.34 -7.01 -23.19
C ASN A 32 5.30 -7.67 -21.79
N VAL A 33 4.76 -8.88 -21.66
CA VAL A 33 4.67 -9.58 -20.38
C VAL A 33 6.03 -9.78 -19.71
N ARG A 34 7.10 -9.89 -20.50
CA ARG A 34 8.48 -10.14 -20.04
C ARG A 34 9.28 -8.86 -19.75
N GLU A 35 8.77 -7.70 -20.15
CA GLU A 35 9.45 -6.40 -20.00
C GLU A 35 8.93 -5.57 -18.83
N LEU A 36 8.11 -6.15 -17.97
CA LEU A 36 7.52 -5.45 -16.83
C LEU A 36 8.57 -5.12 -15.76
N ASP A 37 8.51 -3.92 -15.24
CA ASP A 37 9.41 -3.44 -14.18
C ASP A 37 8.98 -3.95 -12.80
N ASN A 38 9.76 -4.83 -12.20
CA ASN A 38 9.52 -5.39 -10.87
C ASN A 38 9.57 -4.36 -9.72
N SER A 39 10.11 -3.17 -9.97
CA SER A 39 10.14 -2.09 -8.96
C SER A 39 8.81 -1.34 -8.86
N ILE A 40 7.96 -1.48 -9.86
CA ILE A 40 6.65 -0.83 -9.89
C ILE A 40 5.65 -1.65 -9.07
N THR A 41 4.94 -0.97 -8.20
CA THR A 41 3.81 -1.50 -7.44
C THR A 41 2.50 -0.97 -8.04
N ASN A 42 1.38 -1.55 -7.66
CA ASN A 42 0.05 -1.12 -8.08
C ASN A 42 -0.23 -1.29 -9.59
N TYR A 43 0.23 -2.38 -10.17
CA TYR A 43 -0.19 -2.76 -11.50
C TYR A 43 -1.67 -3.16 -11.53
N VAL A 44 -2.36 -2.72 -12.57
CA VAL A 44 -3.63 -3.29 -13.04
C VAL A 44 -3.41 -3.79 -14.44
N PHE A 45 -3.50 -5.09 -14.62
CA PHE A 45 -3.29 -5.71 -15.92
C PHE A 45 -4.60 -5.83 -16.68
N ILE A 46 -4.58 -5.41 -17.95
CA ILE A 46 -5.71 -5.55 -18.87
C ILE A 46 -5.40 -6.74 -19.76
N ILE A 47 -6.21 -7.77 -19.63
CA ILE A 47 -5.98 -9.06 -20.30
C ILE A 47 -7.15 -9.40 -21.22
N GLU A 48 -6.83 -10.12 -22.30
CA GLU A 48 -7.82 -10.65 -23.22
C GLU A 48 -8.30 -12.03 -22.77
N ASP A 49 -7.36 -12.85 -22.34
CA ASP A 49 -7.57 -14.20 -21.82
C ASP A 49 -6.73 -14.48 -20.59
N GLY A 50 -6.73 -15.72 -20.11
CA GLY A 50 -6.00 -16.14 -18.90
C GLY A 50 -4.57 -16.63 -19.14
N ASN A 51 -4.01 -16.51 -20.35
CA ASN A 51 -2.75 -17.18 -20.72
C ASN A 51 -1.54 -16.79 -19.85
N HIS A 52 -1.44 -15.54 -19.41
CA HIS A 52 -0.29 -15.03 -18.66
C HIS A 52 -0.58 -14.83 -17.15
N LEU A 53 -1.72 -15.26 -16.65
CA LEU A 53 -2.13 -14.99 -15.26
C LEU A 53 -1.09 -15.41 -14.22
N PHE A 54 -0.48 -16.59 -14.35
CA PHE A 54 0.50 -17.07 -13.38
C PHE A 54 1.79 -16.25 -13.37
N GLU A 55 2.27 -15.80 -14.53
CA GLU A 55 3.44 -14.92 -14.65
C GLU A 55 3.13 -13.55 -14.02
N LEU A 56 1.96 -12.99 -14.32
CA LEU A 56 1.53 -11.69 -13.84
C LEU A 56 1.31 -11.64 -12.32
N LEU A 57 0.93 -12.74 -11.70
CA LEU A 57 0.77 -12.83 -10.24
C LEU A 57 2.08 -12.58 -9.49
N SER A 58 3.24 -12.85 -10.10
CA SER A 58 4.56 -12.57 -9.50
C SER A 58 4.77 -11.07 -9.21
N TYR A 59 4.15 -10.19 -9.99
CA TYR A 59 4.17 -8.73 -9.83
C TYR A 59 3.22 -8.22 -8.75
N ARG A 60 2.45 -9.10 -8.09
CA ARG A 60 1.46 -8.75 -7.05
C ARG A 60 0.53 -7.62 -7.49
N PRO A 61 -0.18 -7.78 -8.63
CA PRO A 61 -1.04 -6.72 -9.16
C PRO A 61 -2.17 -6.39 -8.20
N LEU A 62 -2.68 -5.17 -8.29
CA LEU A 62 -3.92 -4.76 -7.63
C LEU A 62 -5.12 -5.54 -8.16
N GLY A 63 -5.09 -5.91 -9.43
CA GLY A 63 -6.12 -6.72 -10.04
C GLY A 63 -5.96 -6.83 -11.54
N PHE A 64 -6.95 -7.47 -12.13
CA PHE A 64 -7.03 -7.72 -13.57
C PHE A 64 -8.32 -7.14 -14.12
N ILE A 65 -8.26 -6.60 -15.33
CA ILE A 65 -9.40 -6.16 -16.12
C ILE A 65 -9.46 -7.04 -17.37
N ARG A 66 -10.53 -7.79 -17.52
CA ARG A 66 -10.81 -8.55 -18.73
C ARG A 66 -11.39 -7.62 -19.79
N LYS A 67 -10.84 -7.59 -20.98
CA LYS A 67 -11.33 -6.72 -22.07
C LYS A 67 -12.85 -6.88 -22.31
N GLN A 68 -13.35 -8.10 -22.23
CA GLN A 68 -14.77 -8.42 -22.43
C GLN A 68 -15.68 -7.94 -21.30
N HIS A 69 -15.15 -7.68 -20.09
CA HIS A 69 -15.87 -7.23 -18.89
C HIS A 69 -15.28 -5.92 -18.35
N PHE A 70 -14.81 -5.06 -19.24
CA PHE A 70 -13.98 -3.89 -18.90
C PHE A 70 -14.64 -3.00 -17.84
N ASP A 71 -15.87 -2.58 -18.03
CA ASP A 71 -16.55 -1.65 -17.10
C ASP A 71 -16.85 -2.28 -15.74
N GLU A 72 -17.23 -3.55 -15.69
CA GLU A 72 -17.50 -4.28 -14.44
C GLU A 72 -16.21 -4.45 -13.62
N ASP A 73 -15.14 -4.93 -14.26
CA ASP A 73 -13.85 -5.16 -13.61
C ASP A 73 -13.23 -3.82 -13.18
N LEU A 74 -13.39 -2.76 -13.98
CA LEU A 74 -12.91 -1.43 -13.67
C LEU A 74 -13.57 -0.85 -12.40
N GLU A 75 -14.89 -1.03 -12.23
CA GLU A 75 -15.59 -0.60 -11.00
C GLU A 75 -15.12 -1.39 -9.77
N ASN A 76 -14.73 -2.64 -9.94
CA ASN A 76 -14.13 -3.43 -8.86
C ASN A 76 -12.72 -2.91 -8.50
N ILE A 77 -11.89 -2.59 -9.49
CA ILE A 77 -10.57 -1.97 -9.27
C ILE A 77 -10.68 -0.63 -8.53
N ARG A 78 -11.68 0.19 -8.82
CA ARG A 78 -11.91 1.47 -8.12
C ARG A 78 -12.13 1.33 -6.61
N LYS A 79 -12.67 0.19 -6.18
CA LYS A 79 -12.89 -0.10 -4.75
C LYS A 79 -11.59 -0.52 -4.05
N ILE A 80 -10.57 -0.91 -4.80
CA ILE A 80 -9.27 -1.33 -4.27
C ILE A 80 -8.47 -0.06 -3.96
N LYS A 81 -8.06 0.10 -2.70
CA LYS A 81 -7.11 1.15 -2.34
C LYS A 81 -5.71 0.73 -2.82
N PRO A 82 -5.04 1.53 -3.66
CA PRO A 82 -3.67 1.23 -4.06
C PRO A 82 -2.78 1.13 -2.82
N VAL A 83 -1.99 0.09 -2.76
CA VAL A 83 -0.96 -0.01 -1.73
C VAL A 83 0.18 0.93 -2.12
N ASN A 84 0.19 2.13 -1.58
CA ASN A 84 1.31 3.05 -1.71
C ASN A 84 2.48 2.52 -0.87
N SER A 85 3.18 1.51 -1.38
CA SER A 85 4.37 1.03 -0.72
C SER A 85 5.55 1.96 -1.03
N THR A 86 6.02 2.64 -0.01
CA THR A 86 7.21 3.48 -0.06
C THR A 86 8.27 2.89 0.87
N LEU A 87 9.53 2.89 0.44
CA LEU A 87 10.63 2.50 1.31
C LEU A 87 10.88 3.61 2.33
N LEU A 88 10.59 3.32 3.58
CA LEU A 88 10.79 4.20 4.72
C LEU A 88 12.13 3.89 5.38
N THR A 89 12.89 4.94 5.69
CA THR A 89 14.19 4.80 6.34
C THR A 89 14.09 5.26 7.79
N PHE A 90 14.60 4.45 8.71
CA PHE A 90 14.64 4.73 10.14
C PHE A 90 16.09 4.68 10.66
N ASN A 91 16.40 5.51 11.66
CA ASN A 91 17.72 5.54 12.28
C ASN A 91 17.83 4.52 13.42
N ASN A 92 18.81 3.65 13.34
CA ASN A 92 19.07 2.63 14.36
C ASN A 92 20.55 2.69 14.81
N GLY A 93 20.87 3.63 15.70
CA GLY A 93 22.20 3.70 16.33
C GLY A 93 23.37 3.82 15.37
N GLY A 94 23.23 4.64 14.30
CA GLY A 94 24.25 4.82 13.26
C GLY A 94 24.01 3.95 12.00
N ASN A 95 23.16 2.93 12.10
CA ASN A 95 22.70 2.15 10.95
C ASN A 95 21.37 2.69 10.43
N LYS A 96 21.10 2.45 9.15
CA LYS A 96 19.81 2.76 8.52
C LYS A 96 19.03 1.47 8.34
N LEU A 97 17.82 1.43 8.91
CA LEU A 97 16.82 0.40 8.65
C LEU A 97 15.90 0.88 7.54
N VAL A 98 15.77 0.10 6.49
CA VAL A 98 14.84 0.38 5.36
C VAL A 98 13.72 -0.64 5.39
N VAL A 99 12.48 -0.16 5.48
CA VAL A 99 11.28 -1.00 5.56
C VAL A 99 10.23 -0.46 4.61
N SER A 100 9.58 -1.33 3.87
CA SER A 100 8.45 -0.95 3.02
C SER A 100 7.23 -0.58 3.88
N SER A 101 6.59 0.56 3.59
CA SER A 101 5.48 1.09 4.39
C SER A 101 4.30 0.12 4.50
N ASP A 102 4.05 -0.66 3.45
CA ASP A 102 2.99 -1.68 3.42
C ASP A 102 3.22 -2.85 4.39
N LYS A 103 4.46 -3.07 4.82
CA LYS A 103 4.80 -4.11 5.80
C LYS A 103 4.58 -3.67 7.23
N ILE A 104 4.57 -2.36 7.49
CA ILE A 104 4.44 -1.81 8.84
C ILE A 104 2.96 -1.78 9.23
N LEU A 105 2.64 -2.44 10.33
CA LEU A 105 1.29 -2.47 10.90
C LEU A 105 1.07 -1.27 11.83
N TYR A 106 1.99 -1.08 12.78
CA TYR A 106 1.95 0.03 13.72
C TYR A 106 3.32 0.32 14.33
N LEU A 107 3.45 1.49 14.95
CA LEU A 107 4.60 1.91 15.72
C LEU A 107 4.18 2.10 17.18
N GLU A 108 5.06 1.71 18.11
CA GLU A 108 4.87 1.85 19.54
C GLU A 108 6.05 2.58 20.18
N ALA A 109 5.79 3.67 20.93
CA ALA A 109 6.81 4.35 21.70
C ALA A 109 7.09 3.59 23.01
N GLN A 110 8.34 3.20 23.21
CA GLN A 110 8.82 2.55 24.43
C GLN A 110 10.06 3.30 24.96
N SER A 111 9.88 4.14 25.99
CA SER A 111 10.96 4.95 26.56
C SER A 111 11.64 5.83 25.51
N HIS A 112 12.92 5.58 25.22
CA HIS A 112 13.74 6.30 24.23
C HIS A 112 13.74 5.68 22.82
N TYR A 113 12.92 4.68 22.59
CA TYR A 113 12.86 3.92 21.35
C TYR A 113 11.45 3.91 20.80
N VAL A 114 11.38 3.66 19.51
CA VAL A 114 10.14 3.29 18.83
C VAL A 114 10.29 1.86 18.31
N ILE A 115 9.30 1.05 18.60
CA ILE A 115 9.17 -0.31 18.10
C ILE A 115 8.33 -0.25 16.82
N ILE A 116 8.89 -0.73 15.73
CA ILE A 116 8.21 -0.84 14.41
C ILE A 116 7.73 -2.27 14.29
N ASN A 117 6.43 -2.45 14.35
CA ASN A 117 5.78 -3.75 14.25
C ASN A 117 5.36 -3.99 12.80
N THR A 118 5.91 -5.03 12.19
CA THR A 118 5.55 -5.45 10.84
C THR A 118 4.80 -6.77 10.85
N SER A 119 4.33 -7.22 9.71
CA SER A 119 3.64 -8.51 9.57
C SER A 119 4.53 -9.74 9.86
N THR A 120 5.86 -9.57 9.85
CA THR A 120 6.81 -10.69 9.96
C THR A 120 7.86 -10.52 11.05
N VAL A 121 8.35 -9.29 11.25
CA VAL A 121 9.44 -8.97 12.17
C VAL A 121 9.18 -7.69 12.93
N VAL A 122 9.86 -7.52 14.05
CA VAL A 122 9.80 -6.32 14.89
C VAL A 122 11.17 -5.66 14.90
N PHE A 123 11.20 -4.34 14.67
CA PHE A 123 12.43 -3.55 14.71
C PHE A 123 12.38 -2.55 15.85
N LYS A 124 13.52 -2.26 16.44
CA LYS A 124 13.67 -1.24 17.47
C LYS A 124 14.56 -0.13 16.94
N VAL A 125 14.09 1.12 16.94
CA VAL A 125 14.82 2.28 16.43
C VAL A 125 14.89 3.38 17.50
N ARG A 126 15.98 4.18 17.46
CA ARG A 126 16.17 5.27 18.41
C ARG A 126 15.72 6.59 17.78
N GLU A 127 14.40 6.74 17.68
CA GLU A 127 13.74 7.95 17.16
C GLU A 127 12.59 8.37 18.10
N ARG A 128 12.13 9.59 17.95
CA ARG A 128 10.97 10.10 18.72
C ARG A 128 9.69 9.84 17.92
N ILE A 129 8.67 9.30 18.58
CA ILE A 129 7.39 9.01 17.91
C ILE A 129 6.76 10.29 17.33
N SER A 130 6.92 11.45 17.99
CA SER A 130 6.42 12.74 17.51
C SER A 130 7.05 13.22 16.20
N GLU A 131 8.29 12.86 15.94
CA GLU A 131 8.98 13.13 14.67
C GLU A 131 8.53 12.16 13.58
N LEU A 132 8.37 10.88 13.97
CA LEU A 132 7.85 9.84 13.07
C LEU A 132 6.43 10.13 12.61
N VAL A 133 5.54 10.59 13.47
CA VAL A 133 4.16 10.97 13.12
C VAL A 133 4.16 11.93 11.94
N LYS A 134 4.87 13.07 12.05
CA LYS A 134 4.93 14.08 10.99
C LYS A 134 5.50 13.54 9.68
N ARG A 135 6.52 12.68 9.79
CA ARG A 135 7.20 12.11 8.63
C ARG A 135 6.38 11.05 7.91
N LEU A 136 5.57 10.29 8.67
CA LEU A 136 4.84 9.13 8.17
C LEU A 136 3.38 9.44 7.78
N GLU A 137 2.82 10.56 8.23
CA GLU A 137 1.46 11.00 7.88
C GLU A 137 1.18 10.95 6.35
N PRO A 138 2.07 11.43 5.46
CA PRO A 138 1.84 11.37 4.01
C PRO A 138 1.75 9.94 3.44
N TYR A 139 2.17 8.94 4.21
CA TYR A 139 2.17 7.53 3.81
C TYR A 139 1.03 6.73 4.46
N GLY A 140 0.01 7.42 4.99
CA GLY A 140 -1.17 6.79 5.56
C GLY A 140 -0.99 6.30 7.00
N PHE A 141 -0.04 6.88 7.75
CA PHE A 141 0.11 6.59 9.18
C PHE A 141 -0.61 7.64 10.03
N LYS A 142 -1.39 7.18 10.99
CA LYS A 142 -2.18 8.02 11.89
C LYS A 142 -1.85 7.75 13.34
N GLN A 143 -1.61 8.82 14.10
CA GLN A 143 -1.45 8.70 15.55
C GLN A 143 -2.82 8.50 16.21
N ILE A 144 -2.95 7.44 16.99
CA ILE A 144 -4.19 7.05 17.71
C ILE A 144 -4.05 7.07 19.23
N HIS A 145 -2.83 7.19 19.71
CA HIS A 145 -2.51 7.28 21.13
C HIS A 145 -1.17 8.02 21.29
N ARG A 146 -0.89 8.59 22.48
CA ARG A 146 0.41 9.24 22.75
C ARG A 146 1.62 8.35 22.41
N SER A 147 1.44 7.04 22.46
CA SER A 147 2.49 6.04 22.22
C SER A 147 2.25 5.16 20.99
N TYR A 148 1.14 5.33 20.25
CA TYR A 148 0.82 4.45 19.13
C TYR A 148 0.48 5.23 17.86
N VAL A 149 1.08 4.77 16.76
CA VAL A 149 0.80 5.22 15.39
C VAL A 149 0.45 3.98 14.57
N VAL A 150 -0.67 3.97 13.89
CA VAL A 150 -1.11 2.85 13.04
C VAL A 150 -0.98 3.19 11.57
N ASN A 151 -0.76 2.19 10.76
CA ASN A 151 -0.91 2.29 9.32
C ASN A 151 -2.40 2.07 8.98
N GLU A 152 -3.07 3.10 8.48
CA GLU A 152 -4.51 3.06 8.19
C GLU A 152 -4.87 1.99 7.15
N ASN A 153 -3.92 1.58 6.28
CA ASN A 153 -4.13 0.49 5.32
C ASN A 153 -4.32 -0.88 5.98
N HIS A 154 -3.90 -1.02 7.23
CA HIS A 154 -4.05 -2.25 8.02
C HIS A 154 -5.17 -2.18 9.06
N VAL A 155 -5.90 -1.06 9.14
CA VAL A 155 -7.01 -0.91 10.08
C VAL A 155 -8.24 -1.67 9.56
N ILE A 156 -8.74 -2.59 10.40
CA ILE A 156 -9.99 -3.31 10.17
C ILE A 156 -11.16 -2.57 10.81
N ALA A 157 -10.99 -2.09 12.06
CA ALA A 157 -12.07 -1.43 12.79
C ALA A 157 -11.53 -0.45 13.85
N TYR A 158 -12.29 0.63 14.06
CA TYR A 158 -12.17 1.52 15.22
C TYR A 158 -13.25 1.16 16.23
N LYS A 159 -12.85 0.80 17.46
CA LYS A 159 -13.75 0.59 18.59
C LYS A 159 -13.67 1.77 19.56
N HIS A 160 -14.34 1.65 20.72
CA HIS A 160 -14.40 2.76 21.69
C HIS A 160 -13.02 3.15 22.23
N ASP A 161 -12.18 2.19 22.56
CA ASP A 161 -10.88 2.37 23.25
C ASP A 161 -9.72 1.61 22.58
N GLU A 162 -9.97 0.99 21.44
CA GLU A 162 -8.98 0.23 20.68
C GLU A 162 -9.18 0.36 19.16
N VAL A 163 -8.11 0.13 18.42
CA VAL A 163 -8.11 -0.06 16.96
C VAL A 163 -7.71 -1.49 16.67
N ILE A 164 -8.49 -2.17 15.83
CA ILE A 164 -8.20 -3.52 15.36
C ILE A 164 -7.49 -3.47 14.02
N LEU A 165 -6.34 -4.09 13.96
CA LEU A 165 -5.51 -4.20 12.75
C LEU A 165 -5.61 -5.60 12.14
N THR A 166 -5.12 -5.73 10.91
CA THR A 166 -4.94 -7.03 10.24
C THR A 166 -4.16 -8.00 11.13
N GLY A 167 -4.54 -9.28 11.08
CA GLY A 167 -3.99 -10.28 12.01
C GLY A 167 -4.65 -10.27 13.41
N ASN A 168 -5.80 -9.57 13.53
CA ASN A 168 -6.55 -9.43 14.80
C ASN A 168 -5.74 -8.81 15.95
N ILE A 169 -4.83 -7.89 15.60
CA ILE A 169 -4.00 -7.16 16.55
C ILE A 169 -4.81 -5.98 17.08
N SER A 170 -4.91 -5.85 18.40
CA SER A 170 -5.54 -4.71 19.08
C SER A 170 -4.50 -3.73 19.60
N VAL A 171 -4.69 -2.44 19.33
CA VAL A 171 -3.87 -1.33 19.84
C VAL A 171 -4.73 -0.28 20.49
N PRO A 172 -4.29 0.36 21.60
CA PRO A 172 -5.11 1.29 22.36
C PRO A 172 -5.41 2.59 21.59
N LEU A 173 -6.66 3.04 21.65
CA LEU A 173 -7.14 4.31 21.11
C LEU A 173 -7.45 5.30 22.23
N SER A 174 -6.79 6.44 22.25
CA SER A 174 -7.08 7.49 23.24
C SER A 174 -8.16 8.45 22.74
N LYS A 175 -9.04 8.90 23.64
CA LYS A 175 -10.11 9.88 23.35
C LYS A 175 -9.60 11.17 22.68
N LYS A 176 -8.35 11.56 22.96
CA LYS A 176 -7.73 12.76 22.38
C LYS A 176 -7.46 12.63 20.88
N TYR A 177 -7.36 11.42 20.37
CA TYR A 177 -6.97 11.12 18.99
C TYR A 177 -8.12 10.51 18.14
N LYS A 178 -9.33 10.58 18.67
CA LYS A 178 -10.57 10.19 17.96
C LYS A 178 -10.96 11.20 16.89
#